data_1d40a23e98d2b73a6a09f512ab00e609
#
_entry.id   1d40a23e98d2b73a6a09f512ab00e609
#
_cell.length_a   1.000
_cell.length_b   1.000
_cell.length_c   1.000
_cell.angle_alpha   90.00
_cell.angle_beta   90.00
_cell.angle_gamma   90.00
#
_symmetry.space_group_name_H-M   'P 1'
#
loop_
_entity.id
_entity.type
_entity.pdbx_description
1 polymer ?
#
loop_
_entity_poly.entity_id
_entity_poly.type
_entity_poly.pdbx_seq_one_letter_code
_entity_poly.pdbx_strand_id
1 'polypeptide(L)'
;MENRTDLALESYENINKTKIDGAKVEINNNTTTVTVFNENGARELNKPIGKYITYSMPSMISDSDIFNGIINDISLILNDLLPNKISSVLVAGVGNLDITADALGPKSNDYVLATRHLLDNEIFKDFFDVSSVSTGVLGDTGIESAEIIKGVVDTIKPSCVIVIDALAAGSKERLGTTVQLSNTGISPGSGVGNHRYEISKNTLGVPVISIGIPTVLSTAMLSDDDNRPMFVTPREIDKIIEQGSRLIGMAINVSFQKHLSITDILSLVG
;
A
#
# COMPACT_ATOMS: atom_id res chain seq x y z
N MET A 1 -14.75 -2.43 22.20
CA MET A 1 -13.51 -2.99 21.60
C MET A 1 -13.21 -2.20 20.33
N GLU A 2 -12.06 -1.55 20.24
CA GLU A 2 -11.65 -0.91 19.00
C GLU A 2 -11.28 -1.99 17.99
N ASN A 3 -12.01 -2.04 16.90
CA ASN A 3 -11.75 -2.92 15.77
C ASN A 3 -10.46 -2.43 15.08
N ARG A 4 -9.33 -3.05 15.37
CA ARG A 4 -8.04 -2.66 14.81
C ARG A 4 -7.91 -3.18 13.39
N THR A 5 -8.08 -2.31 12.42
CA THR A 5 -7.90 -2.60 10.99
C THR A 5 -7.25 -1.42 10.29
N ASP A 6 -6.39 -1.71 9.31
CA ASP A 6 -5.83 -0.69 8.42
C ASP A 6 -6.77 -0.36 7.25
N LEU A 7 -7.78 -1.21 7.00
CA LEU A 7 -8.72 -1.02 5.89
C LEU A 7 -9.81 0.00 6.24
N ALA A 8 -9.91 1.07 5.44
CA ALA A 8 -10.97 2.08 5.60
C ALA A 8 -12.36 1.51 5.33
N LEU A 9 -12.47 0.52 4.45
CA LEU A 9 -13.70 -0.20 4.18
C LEU A 9 -14.22 -0.90 5.44
N GLU A 10 -13.36 -1.64 6.15
CA GLU A 10 -13.74 -2.33 7.39
C GLU A 10 -14.07 -1.33 8.51
N SER A 11 -13.34 -0.21 8.60
CA SER A 11 -13.68 0.88 9.53
C SER A 11 -15.10 1.38 9.28
N TYR A 12 -15.51 1.50 8.01
CA TYR A 12 -16.87 1.88 7.65
C TYR A 12 -17.91 0.78 7.96
N GLU A 13 -17.62 -0.47 7.61
CA GLU A 13 -18.51 -1.63 7.82
C GLU A 13 -18.80 -1.85 9.32
N ASN A 14 -17.85 -1.52 10.19
CA ASN A 14 -17.98 -1.66 11.65
C ASN A 14 -18.86 -0.57 12.31
N ILE A 15 -19.17 0.49 11.58
CA ILE A 15 -20.05 1.55 12.08
C ILE A 15 -21.48 1.20 11.72
N ASN A 16 -22.31 0.81 12.73
CA ASN A 16 -23.73 0.50 12.59
C ASN A 16 -24.58 1.74 12.25
N LYS A 17 -24.15 2.55 11.27
CA LYS A 17 -24.87 3.74 10.79
C LYS A 17 -25.04 3.64 9.28
N THR A 18 -26.22 3.98 8.79
CA THR A 18 -26.51 4.04 7.35
C THR A 18 -25.86 5.23 6.65
N LYS A 19 -25.40 6.23 7.41
CA LYS A 19 -24.73 7.42 6.91
C LYS A 19 -23.76 7.96 7.95
N ILE A 20 -22.55 8.25 7.52
CA ILE A 20 -21.50 8.90 8.33
C ILE A 20 -21.41 10.36 7.89
N ASP A 21 -21.52 11.28 8.83
CA ASP A 21 -21.28 12.71 8.54
C ASP A 21 -19.78 12.94 8.27
N GLY A 22 -19.48 13.42 7.07
CA GLY A 22 -18.09 13.69 6.67
C GLY A 22 -17.38 12.52 5.98
N ALA A 23 -18.10 11.45 5.62
CA ALA A 23 -17.58 10.39 4.76
C ALA A 23 -18.62 9.91 3.75
N LYS A 24 -18.14 9.41 2.61
CA LYS A 24 -18.95 8.82 1.54
C LYS A 24 -18.35 7.50 1.11
N VAL A 25 -19.20 6.52 0.84
CA VAL A 25 -18.79 5.23 0.28
C VAL A 25 -19.45 5.03 -1.08
N GLU A 26 -18.67 4.60 -2.04
CA GLU A 26 -19.09 4.29 -3.41
C GLU A 26 -18.59 2.89 -3.77
N ILE A 27 -19.50 2.05 -4.25
CA ILE A 27 -19.18 0.67 -4.65
C ILE A 27 -19.33 0.59 -6.17
N ASN A 28 -18.30 0.13 -6.84
CA ASN A 28 -18.29 -0.05 -8.29
C ASN A 28 -17.52 -1.33 -8.65
N ASN A 29 -18.24 -2.36 -9.10
CA ASN A 29 -17.68 -3.68 -9.42
C ASN A 29 -16.77 -4.20 -8.30
N ASN A 30 -15.48 -4.33 -8.58
CA ASN A 30 -14.47 -4.85 -7.64
C ASN A 30 -13.87 -3.75 -6.73
N THR A 31 -14.30 -2.50 -6.86
CA THR A 31 -13.76 -1.39 -6.07
C THR A 31 -14.78 -0.86 -5.08
N THR A 32 -14.32 -0.58 -3.86
CA THR A 32 -15.05 0.21 -2.88
C THR A 32 -14.21 1.43 -2.52
N THR A 33 -14.75 2.60 -2.77
CA THR A 33 -14.09 3.86 -2.45
C THR A 33 -14.71 4.47 -1.19
N VAL A 34 -13.91 4.68 -0.17
CA VAL A 34 -14.24 5.44 1.04
C VAL A 34 -13.57 6.80 0.92
N THR A 35 -14.36 7.87 0.87
CA THR A 35 -13.84 9.25 0.87
C THR A 35 -14.18 9.90 2.20
N VAL A 36 -13.16 10.31 2.93
CA VAL A 36 -13.25 11.09 4.17
C VAL A 36 -12.98 12.54 3.81
N PHE A 37 -13.93 13.44 4.06
CA PHE A 37 -13.81 14.82 3.57
C PHE A 37 -13.86 15.89 4.68
N ASN A 38 -14.07 15.52 5.93
CA ASN A 38 -13.98 16.44 7.06
C ASN A 38 -13.53 15.74 8.37
N GLU A 39 -13.29 16.52 9.42
CA GLU A 39 -12.83 16.04 10.72
C GLU A 39 -13.84 15.14 11.44
N ASN A 40 -15.15 15.27 11.17
CA ASN A 40 -16.15 14.37 11.75
C ASN A 40 -16.00 12.96 11.17
N GLY A 41 -15.90 12.86 9.83
CA GLY A 41 -15.65 11.59 9.17
C GLY A 41 -14.31 10.97 9.59
N ALA A 42 -13.27 11.80 9.72
CA ALA A 42 -11.96 11.35 10.17
C ALA A 42 -12.01 10.72 11.57
N ARG A 43 -12.72 11.34 12.51
CA ARG A 43 -12.91 10.80 13.87
C ARG A 43 -13.78 9.56 13.89
N GLU A 44 -14.89 9.55 13.15
CA GLU A 44 -15.81 8.41 13.14
C GLU A 44 -15.15 7.15 12.53
N LEU A 45 -14.38 7.32 11.46
CA LEU A 45 -13.69 6.22 10.77
C LEU A 45 -12.31 5.90 11.35
N ASN A 46 -11.79 6.75 12.23
CA ASN A 46 -10.39 6.71 12.67
C ASN A 46 -9.41 6.63 11.48
N LYS A 47 -9.67 7.46 10.45
CA LYS A 47 -8.88 7.56 9.23
C LYS A 47 -8.66 9.02 8.83
N PRO A 48 -7.46 9.42 8.38
CA PRO A 48 -7.21 10.76 7.87
C PRO A 48 -8.16 11.16 6.74
N ILE A 49 -8.34 12.48 6.57
CA ILE A 49 -9.08 13.04 5.44
C ILE A 49 -8.40 12.67 4.14
N GLY A 50 -9.15 12.06 3.21
CA GLY A 50 -8.65 11.62 1.92
C GLY A 50 -9.48 10.50 1.29
N LYS A 51 -8.92 9.88 0.27
CA LYS A 51 -9.56 8.84 -0.54
C LYS A 51 -8.88 7.51 -0.31
N TYR A 52 -9.66 6.49 -0.02
CA TYR A 52 -9.24 5.10 0.18
C TYR A 52 -9.98 4.23 -0.82
N ILE A 53 -9.26 3.53 -1.66
CA ILE A 53 -9.83 2.64 -2.67
C ILE A 53 -9.42 1.21 -2.32
N THR A 54 -10.40 0.39 -2.01
CA THR A 54 -10.24 -1.04 -1.76
C THR A 54 -10.62 -1.79 -3.01
N TYR A 55 -9.68 -2.51 -3.60
CA TYR A 55 -9.92 -3.42 -4.73
C TYR A 55 -10.03 -4.84 -4.21
N SER A 56 -11.15 -5.49 -4.50
CA SER A 56 -11.40 -6.91 -4.15
C SER A 56 -11.11 -7.79 -5.36
N MET A 57 -10.37 -8.87 -5.15
CA MET A 57 -9.91 -9.75 -6.21
C MET A 57 -9.95 -11.22 -5.79
N PRO A 58 -9.86 -12.17 -6.74
CA PRO A 58 -9.66 -13.58 -6.40
C PRO A 58 -8.42 -13.76 -5.51
N SER A 59 -8.42 -14.86 -4.75
CA SER A 59 -7.32 -15.14 -3.82
C SER A 59 -5.97 -15.21 -4.53
N MET A 60 -4.97 -14.55 -3.98
CA MET A 60 -3.56 -14.59 -4.42
C MET A 60 -2.92 -15.98 -4.28
N ILE A 61 -3.61 -16.92 -3.64
CA ILE A 61 -3.19 -18.32 -3.54
C ILE A 61 -3.46 -19.08 -4.85
N SER A 62 -4.38 -18.58 -5.68
CA SER A 62 -4.75 -19.13 -6.98
C SER A 62 -3.67 -18.84 -8.04
N ASP A 63 -3.73 -19.50 -9.21
CA ASP A 63 -2.70 -19.40 -10.25
C ASP A 63 -2.46 -17.98 -10.78
N SER A 64 -1.20 -17.70 -11.13
CA SER A 64 -0.67 -16.39 -11.49
C SER A 64 -1.17 -15.80 -12.82
N ASP A 65 -1.79 -16.58 -13.70
CA ASP A 65 -2.28 -16.09 -15.00
C ASP A 65 -3.48 -15.13 -14.91
N ILE A 66 -4.10 -15.06 -13.72
CA ILE A 66 -5.25 -14.22 -13.45
C ILE A 66 -4.85 -12.74 -13.29
N PHE A 67 -3.57 -12.43 -13.05
CA PHE A 67 -3.15 -11.10 -12.64
C PHE A 67 -3.05 -10.05 -13.74
N ASN A 68 -2.98 -10.40 -15.02
CA ASN A 68 -2.77 -9.41 -16.09
C ASN A 68 -3.86 -8.32 -16.12
N GLY A 69 -5.14 -8.70 -15.98
CA GLY A 69 -6.24 -7.71 -15.86
C GLY A 69 -6.15 -6.91 -14.58
N ILE A 70 -5.83 -7.55 -13.44
CA ILE A 70 -5.74 -6.93 -12.12
C ILE A 70 -4.57 -5.93 -12.06
N ILE A 71 -3.42 -6.23 -12.69
CA ILE A 71 -2.30 -5.28 -12.80
C ILE A 71 -2.76 -3.96 -13.42
N ASN A 72 -3.52 -4.03 -14.52
CA ASN A 72 -4.06 -2.85 -15.18
C ASN A 72 -5.06 -2.11 -14.30
N ASP A 73 -5.96 -2.82 -13.61
CA ASP A 73 -6.95 -2.20 -12.71
C ASP A 73 -6.26 -1.45 -11.56
N ILE A 74 -5.28 -2.07 -10.89
CA ILE A 74 -4.50 -1.42 -9.83
C ILE A 74 -3.71 -0.22 -10.38
N SER A 75 -3.12 -0.34 -11.57
CA SER A 75 -2.44 0.77 -12.24
C SER A 75 -3.37 1.95 -12.52
N LEU A 76 -4.60 1.69 -12.97
CA LEU A 76 -5.61 2.74 -13.20
C LEU A 76 -6.02 3.41 -11.88
N ILE A 77 -6.23 2.64 -10.82
CA ILE A 77 -6.54 3.18 -9.48
C ILE A 77 -5.37 4.03 -8.96
N LEU A 78 -4.14 3.56 -9.12
CA LEU A 78 -2.96 4.34 -8.74
C LEU A 78 -2.91 5.67 -9.49
N ASN A 79 -3.12 5.66 -10.81
CA ASN A 79 -3.13 6.86 -11.63
C ASN A 79 -4.23 7.86 -11.22
N ASP A 80 -5.41 7.38 -10.76
CA ASP A 80 -6.50 8.25 -10.25
C ASP A 80 -6.13 8.96 -8.92
N LEU A 81 -5.25 8.38 -8.14
CA LEU A 81 -4.78 8.94 -6.87
C LEU A 81 -3.55 9.86 -7.02
N LEU A 82 -2.81 9.75 -8.13
CA LEU A 82 -1.61 10.55 -8.35
C LEU A 82 -1.94 12.04 -8.52
N PRO A 83 -1.03 12.94 -8.11
CA PRO A 83 -1.15 14.37 -8.40
C PRO A 83 -1.14 14.64 -9.93
N ASN A 84 -1.85 15.69 -10.35
CA ASN A 84 -2.02 16.03 -11.78
C ASN A 84 -0.70 16.25 -12.55
N LYS A 85 0.37 16.63 -11.85
CA LYS A 85 1.68 16.90 -12.47
C LYS A 85 2.76 16.24 -11.62
N ILE A 86 3.33 15.16 -12.13
CA ILE A 86 4.48 14.47 -11.55
C ILE A 86 5.55 14.28 -12.62
N SER A 87 6.81 14.43 -12.26
CA SER A 87 7.96 14.19 -13.11
C SER A 87 8.87 13.09 -12.59
N SER A 88 8.71 12.72 -11.32
CA SER A 88 9.51 11.68 -10.68
C SER A 88 8.74 11.07 -9.51
N VAL A 89 9.05 9.83 -9.17
CA VAL A 89 8.45 9.11 -8.04
C VAL A 89 9.52 8.37 -7.24
N LEU A 90 9.34 8.37 -5.92
CA LEU A 90 10.07 7.47 -5.01
C LEU A 90 9.12 6.36 -4.57
N VAL A 91 9.48 5.11 -4.81
CA VAL A 91 8.78 3.93 -4.26
C VAL A 91 9.51 3.49 -3.00
N ALA A 92 8.81 3.46 -1.88
CA ALA A 92 9.35 3.11 -0.58
C ALA A 92 8.66 1.85 -0.04
N GLY A 93 9.37 0.74 0.01
CA GLY A 93 8.93 -0.52 0.63
C GLY A 93 9.22 -0.50 2.13
N VAL A 94 8.17 -0.53 2.94
CA VAL A 94 8.25 -0.58 4.41
C VAL A 94 7.99 -1.99 4.88
N GLY A 95 8.63 -2.41 5.94
CA GLY A 95 8.45 -3.72 6.57
C GLY A 95 9.77 -4.46 6.78
N ASN A 96 9.66 -5.65 7.39
CA ASN A 96 10.79 -6.50 7.76
C ASN A 96 10.87 -7.71 6.83
N LEU A 97 11.99 -7.87 6.12
CA LEU A 97 12.25 -9.01 5.23
C LEU A 97 12.33 -10.34 5.98
N ASP A 98 12.73 -10.33 7.25
CA ASP A 98 12.88 -11.54 8.06
C ASP A 98 11.55 -12.05 8.62
N ILE A 99 10.49 -11.26 8.51
CA ILE A 99 9.13 -11.63 8.91
C ILE A 99 8.25 -11.70 7.67
N THR A 100 7.96 -12.91 7.19
CA THR A 100 7.23 -13.10 5.93
C THR A 100 5.99 -12.22 5.81
N ALA A 101 5.13 -12.17 6.82
CA ALA A 101 3.91 -11.38 6.79
C ALA A 101 4.13 -9.86 6.70
N ASP A 102 5.32 -9.37 7.01
CA ASP A 102 5.73 -7.96 6.99
C ASP A 102 6.65 -7.63 5.79
N ALA A 103 6.98 -8.62 4.96
CA ALA A 103 7.94 -8.46 3.87
C ALA A 103 7.37 -7.90 2.57
N LEU A 104 6.07 -7.55 2.52
CA LEU A 104 5.39 -7.12 1.30
C LEU A 104 6.07 -5.91 0.64
N GLY A 105 6.32 -4.85 1.41
CA GLY A 105 6.91 -3.62 0.88
C GLY A 105 8.31 -3.83 0.31
N PRO A 106 9.27 -4.35 1.08
CA PRO A 106 10.62 -4.63 0.58
C PRO A 106 10.64 -5.56 -0.63
N LYS A 107 9.86 -6.66 -0.62
CA LYS A 107 9.78 -7.59 -1.76
C LYS A 107 9.10 -6.97 -2.99
N SER A 108 8.18 -6.02 -2.82
CA SER A 108 7.58 -5.31 -3.96
C SER A 108 8.62 -4.49 -4.71
N ASN A 109 9.62 -3.95 -4.02
CA ASN A 109 10.71 -3.19 -4.63
C ASN A 109 11.57 -4.03 -5.57
N ASP A 110 11.65 -5.35 -5.37
CA ASP A 110 12.39 -6.25 -6.29
C ASP A 110 11.75 -6.28 -7.68
N TYR A 111 10.46 -5.98 -7.77
CA TYR A 111 9.70 -5.90 -9.03
C TYR A 111 9.53 -4.47 -9.56
N VAL A 112 10.06 -3.45 -8.89
CA VAL A 112 10.00 -2.05 -9.35
C VAL A 112 11.17 -1.74 -10.26
N LEU A 113 10.88 -1.30 -11.49
CA LEU A 113 11.88 -0.86 -12.44
C LEU A 113 12.40 0.54 -12.08
N ALA A 114 13.50 0.61 -11.33
CA ALA A 114 14.16 1.84 -10.98
C ALA A 114 14.95 2.40 -12.18
N THR A 115 14.57 3.59 -12.66
CA THR A 115 15.05 4.17 -13.92
C THR A 115 15.85 5.45 -13.74
N ARG A 116 15.78 6.12 -12.56
CA ARG A 116 16.41 7.41 -12.32
C ARG A 116 17.87 7.49 -12.80
N HIS A 117 18.67 6.45 -12.54
CA HIS A 117 20.08 6.40 -12.90
C HIS A 117 20.35 6.24 -14.40
N LEU A 118 19.32 5.96 -15.21
CA LEU A 118 19.40 5.73 -16.64
C LEU A 118 19.12 7.00 -17.46
N LEU A 119 18.47 8.00 -16.88
CA LEU A 119 17.87 9.13 -17.62
C LEU A 119 18.88 10.08 -18.27
N ASP A 120 20.13 10.08 -17.84
CA ASP A 120 21.21 10.84 -18.49
C ASP A 120 21.60 10.26 -19.86
N ASN A 121 21.12 9.06 -20.22
CA ASN A 121 21.40 8.42 -21.49
C ASN A 121 20.19 8.58 -22.44
N GLU A 122 20.42 9.12 -23.61
CA GLU A 122 19.42 9.35 -24.66
C GLU A 122 18.57 8.12 -25.03
N ILE A 123 19.12 6.92 -24.86
CA ILE A 123 18.39 5.65 -25.11
C ILE A 123 17.19 5.50 -24.15
N PHE A 124 17.29 6.05 -22.94
CA PHE A 124 16.27 5.90 -21.89
C PHE A 124 15.43 7.17 -21.67
N LYS A 125 15.48 8.13 -22.57
CA LYS A 125 14.77 9.42 -22.47
C LYS A 125 13.23 9.29 -22.33
N ASP A 126 12.67 8.19 -22.82
CA ASP A 126 11.21 7.92 -22.75
C ASP A 126 10.79 7.26 -21.42
N PHE A 127 11.75 6.88 -20.58
CA PHE A 127 11.45 6.32 -19.26
C PHE A 127 11.04 7.41 -18.28
N PHE A 128 10.05 7.11 -17.45
CA PHE A 128 9.69 7.96 -16.34
C PHE A 128 10.69 7.79 -15.18
N ASP A 129 11.00 8.87 -14.46
CA ASP A 129 11.94 8.87 -13.32
C ASP A 129 11.36 8.13 -12.13
N VAL A 130 11.84 6.92 -11.87
CA VAL A 130 11.48 6.07 -10.72
C VAL A 130 12.72 5.75 -9.91
N SER A 131 12.64 6.04 -8.61
CA SER A 131 13.59 5.59 -7.60
C SER A 131 12.92 4.60 -6.66
N SER A 132 13.67 3.68 -6.06
CA SER A 132 13.16 2.68 -5.11
C SER A 132 14.06 2.58 -3.89
N VAL A 133 13.46 2.38 -2.71
CA VAL A 133 14.17 2.16 -1.44
C VAL A 133 13.40 1.23 -0.51
N SER A 134 14.08 0.27 0.10
CA SER A 134 13.55 -0.55 1.19
C SER A 134 14.13 -0.03 2.50
N THR A 135 13.27 0.30 3.48
CA THR A 135 13.71 1.01 4.70
C THR A 135 14.12 0.08 5.83
N GLY A 136 13.64 -1.17 5.82
CA GLY A 136 13.66 -2.01 7.01
C GLY A 136 12.73 -1.46 8.09
N VAL A 137 12.90 -1.92 9.31
CA VAL A 137 12.11 -1.53 10.49
C VAL A 137 13.00 -0.96 11.60
N LEU A 138 12.41 -0.18 12.50
CA LEU A 138 13.12 0.43 13.64
C LEU A 138 13.93 -0.57 14.47
N GLY A 139 13.39 -1.81 14.65
CA GLY A 139 14.06 -2.85 15.42
C GLY A 139 15.40 -3.31 14.84
N ASP A 140 15.54 -3.25 13.52
CA ASP A 140 16.75 -3.69 12.81
C ASP A 140 17.71 -2.53 12.57
N THR A 141 17.18 -1.36 12.21
CA THR A 141 17.98 -0.21 11.77
C THR A 141 18.29 0.79 12.87
N GLY A 142 17.47 0.82 13.93
CA GLY A 142 17.50 1.87 14.95
C GLY A 142 16.95 3.22 14.47
N ILE A 143 16.39 3.28 13.26
CA ILE A 143 15.88 4.50 12.61
C ILE A 143 14.43 4.25 12.16
N GLU A 144 13.55 5.22 12.38
CA GLU A 144 12.18 5.15 11.87
C GLU A 144 12.16 5.16 10.32
N SER A 145 11.29 4.33 9.73
CA SER A 145 11.14 4.27 8.26
C SER A 145 10.80 5.65 7.67
N ALA A 146 10.00 6.45 8.37
CA ALA A 146 9.66 7.81 7.97
C ALA A 146 10.90 8.73 7.90
N GLU A 147 11.87 8.58 8.80
CA GLU A 147 13.12 9.36 8.80
C GLU A 147 14.02 8.98 7.65
N ILE A 148 14.13 7.67 7.34
CA ILE A 148 14.89 7.18 6.18
C ILE A 148 14.29 7.73 4.89
N ILE A 149 12.97 7.59 4.71
CA ILE A 149 12.26 8.08 3.52
C ILE A 149 12.42 9.60 3.42
N LYS A 150 12.28 10.35 4.53
CA LYS A 150 12.46 11.81 4.56
C LYS A 150 13.85 12.20 4.08
N GLY A 151 14.90 11.54 4.56
CA GLY A 151 16.29 11.80 4.12
C GLY A 151 16.47 11.57 2.62
N VAL A 152 15.86 10.51 2.06
CA VAL A 152 15.86 10.27 0.60
C VAL A 152 15.08 11.35 -0.13
N VAL A 153 13.87 11.70 0.32
CA VAL A 153 13.03 12.77 -0.27
C VAL A 153 13.78 14.10 -0.30
N ASP A 154 14.44 14.48 0.78
CA ASP A 154 15.21 15.75 0.84
C ASP A 154 16.39 15.76 -0.14
N THR A 155 16.94 14.60 -0.44
CA THR A 155 18.09 14.45 -1.35
C THR A 155 17.66 14.45 -2.82
N ILE A 156 16.68 13.59 -3.21
CA ILE A 156 16.31 13.37 -4.60
C ILE A 156 15.11 14.22 -5.07
N LYS A 157 14.35 14.81 -4.12
CA LYS A 157 13.21 15.71 -4.34
C LYS A 157 12.16 15.14 -5.31
N PRO A 158 11.60 13.96 -5.04
CA PRO A 158 10.60 13.36 -5.91
C PRO A 158 9.32 14.19 -5.90
N SER A 159 8.56 14.12 -7.00
CA SER A 159 7.25 14.80 -7.10
C SER A 159 6.18 14.12 -6.23
N CYS A 160 6.34 12.83 -5.95
CA CYS A 160 5.42 12.02 -5.16
C CYS A 160 6.18 10.83 -4.56
N VAL A 161 5.71 10.34 -3.41
CA VAL A 161 6.16 9.07 -2.81
C VAL A 161 5.04 8.05 -2.91
N ILE A 162 5.36 6.83 -3.32
CA ILE A 162 4.50 5.65 -3.17
C ILE A 162 5.07 4.82 -2.05
N VAL A 163 4.30 4.60 -0.99
CA VAL A 163 4.70 3.76 0.13
C VAL A 163 3.95 2.44 0.10
N ILE A 164 4.68 1.34 0.21
CA ILE A 164 4.13 -0.02 0.19
C ILE A 164 4.32 -0.66 1.56
N ASP A 165 3.23 -1.20 2.13
CA ASP A 165 3.25 -1.84 3.45
C ASP A 165 2.29 -3.02 3.53
N ALA A 166 2.56 -3.94 4.45
CA ALA A 166 1.66 -5.02 4.83
C ALA A 166 0.58 -4.47 5.77
N LEU A 167 -0.69 -4.81 5.53
CA LEU A 167 -1.81 -4.30 6.30
C LEU A 167 -2.37 -5.35 7.26
N ALA A 168 -3.00 -4.87 8.34
CA ALA A 168 -3.82 -5.69 9.21
C ALA A 168 -5.30 -5.59 8.80
N ALA A 169 -5.97 -6.75 8.67
CA ALA A 169 -7.40 -6.83 8.45
C ALA A 169 -8.16 -7.16 9.75
N GLY A 170 -9.42 -6.77 9.81
CA GLY A 170 -10.38 -7.20 10.81
C GLY A 170 -11.13 -8.48 10.42
N SER A 171 -11.05 -8.93 9.17
CA SER A 171 -11.78 -10.07 8.61
C SER A 171 -10.85 -10.97 7.80
N LYS A 172 -10.99 -12.28 7.98
CA LYS A 172 -10.16 -13.29 7.29
C LYS A 172 -10.39 -13.31 5.78
N GLU A 173 -11.58 -12.91 5.33
CA GLU A 173 -11.97 -12.85 3.93
C GLU A 173 -11.16 -11.82 3.14
N ARG A 174 -10.52 -10.87 3.82
CA ARG A 174 -9.69 -9.82 3.22
C ARG A 174 -8.24 -10.24 3.00
N LEU A 175 -7.78 -11.30 3.69
CA LEU A 175 -6.39 -11.74 3.62
C LEU A 175 -6.05 -12.29 2.22
N GLY A 176 -5.08 -11.68 1.55
CA GLY A 176 -4.65 -12.09 0.21
C GLY A 176 -5.71 -11.98 -0.90
N THR A 177 -6.81 -11.24 -0.66
CA THR A 177 -7.90 -11.04 -1.63
C THR A 177 -8.22 -9.56 -1.85
N THR A 178 -7.45 -8.68 -1.22
CA THR A 178 -7.75 -7.25 -1.18
C THR A 178 -6.46 -6.43 -1.34
N VAL A 179 -6.53 -5.37 -2.13
CA VAL A 179 -5.50 -4.33 -2.21
C VAL A 179 -6.15 -3.01 -1.81
N GLN A 180 -5.55 -2.27 -0.88
CA GLN A 180 -5.99 -0.91 -0.56
C GLN A 180 -4.96 0.10 -1.04
N LEU A 181 -5.44 1.14 -1.74
CA LEU A 181 -4.67 2.31 -2.10
C LEU A 181 -5.27 3.55 -1.42
N SER A 182 -4.45 4.50 -1.01
CA SER A 182 -4.95 5.79 -0.51
C SER A 182 -4.00 6.95 -0.85
N ASN A 183 -4.53 8.18 -0.81
CA ASN A 183 -3.74 9.40 -0.96
C ASN A 183 -3.44 10.11 0.37
N THR A 184 -3.56 9.40 1.49
CA THR A 184 -3.33 9.93 2.83
C THR A 184 -1.97 9.58 3.41
N GLY A 185 -1.28 8.60 2.80
CA GLY A 185 -0.12 7.95 3.40
C GLY A 185 -0.51 6.84 4.36
N ILE A 186 0.41 6.44 5.23
CA ILE A 186 0.22 5.38 6.22
C ILE A 186 0.87 5.73 7.56
N SER A 187 0.41 5.04 8.62
CA SER A 187 1.12 4.93 9.89
C SER A 187 1.50 3.46 10.07
N PRO A 188 2.73 3.06 9.72
CA PRO A 188 3.14 1.66 9.72
C PRO A 188 2.88 0.99 11.07
N GLY A 189 2.32 -0.23 11.07
CA GLY A 189 2.00 -0.98 12.27
C GLY A 189 0.79 -0.47 13.07
N SER A 190 0.04 0.52 12.59
CA SER A 190 -1.15 1.05 13.30
C SER A 190 -2.20 -0.02 13.56
N GLY A 191 -2.47 -0.86 12.58
CA GLY A 191 -3.42 -1.97 12.68
C GLY A 191 -3.01 -3.06 13.68
N VAL A 192 -1.72 -3.15 14.01
CA VAL A 192 -1.19 -4.06 15.02
C VAL A 192 -0.91 -3.38 16.36
N GLY A 193 -1.32 -2.10 16.52
CA GLY A 193 -1.14 -1.34 17.75
C GLY A 193 0.29 -0.86 18.01
N ASN A 194 1.13 -0.90 17.00
CA ASN A 194 2.50 -0.41 17.04
C ASN A 194 2.53 0.99 16.40
N HIS A 195 2.44 2.03 17.21
CA HIS A 195 2.40 3.42 16.72
C HIS A 195 3.81 3.86 16.30
N ARG A 196 4.04 3.90 15.00
CA ARG A 196 5.24 4.44 14.37
C ARG A 196 4.96 5.81 13.77
N TYR A 197 6.03 6.50 13.38
CA TYR A 197 5.89 7.80 12.72
C TYR A 197 5.13 7.67 11.40
N GLU A 198 4.17 8.58 11.23
CA GLU A 198 3.36 8.68 10.03
C GLU A 198 4.22 8.98 8.79
N ILE A 199 3.93 8.28 7.70
CA ILE A 199 4.51 8.54 6.38
C ILE A 199 3.41 9.17 5.54
N SER A 200 3.37 10.50 5.52
CA SER A 200 2.32 11.29 4.87
C SER A 200 2.88 12.55 4.23
N LYS A 201 2.02 13.28 3.54
CA LYS A 201 2.37 14.60 3.00
C LYS A 201 2.84 15.57 4.09
N ASN A 202 2.27 15.48 5.30
CA ASN A 202 2.62 16.38 6.41
C ASN A 202 4.05 16.14 6.91
N THR A 203 4.49 14.89 6.95
CA THR A 203 5.82 14.51 7.44
C THR A 203 6.90 14.64 6.35
N LEU A 204 6.57 14.26 5.11
CA LEU A 204 7.54 14.25 4.01
C LEU A 204 7.61 15.55 3.22
N GLY A 205 6.55 16.38 3.23
CA GLY A 205 6.46 17.62 2.46
C GLY A 205 6.07 17.44 0.99
N VAL A 206 5.89 16.20 0.53
CA VAL A 206 5.46 15.83 -0.81
C VAL A 206 4.23 14.93 -0.76
N PRO A 207 3.39 14.87 -1.82
CA PRO A 207 2.26 13.94 -1.86
C PRO A 207 2.70 12.50 -1.62
N VAL A 208 1.90 11.75 -0.86
CA VAL A 208 2.14 10.33 -0.55
C VAL A 208 0.93 9.51 -0.96
N ILE A 209 1.16 8.47 -1.73
CA ILE A 209 0.19 7.42 -2.03
C ILE A 209 0.62 6.17 -1.27
N SER A 210 -0.31 5.52 -0.58
CA SER A 210 -0.04 4.22 0.03
C SER A 210 -0.68 3.09 -0.76
N ILE A 211 -0.01 1.95 -0.81
CA ILE A 211 -0.51 0.69 -1.37
C ILE A 211 -0.23 -0.40 -0.36
N GLY A 212 -1.22 -1.23 -0.06
CA GLY A 212 -1.01 -2.35 0.86
C GLY A 212 -1.98 -3.50 0.64
N ILE A 213 -1.57 -4.66 1.13
CA ILE A 213 -2.32 -5.90 1.10
C ILE A 213 -2.44 -6.42 2.53
N PRO A 214 -3.65 -6.84 2.97
CA PRO A 214 -3.83 -7.48 4.26
C PRO A 214 -3.11 -8.83 4.31
N THR A 215 -2.19 -8.96 5.25
CA THR A 215 -1.36 -10.15 5.48
C THR A 215 -1.58 -10.78 6.85
N VAL A 216 -2.10 -9.99 7.78
CA VAL A 216 -2.36 -10.41 9.17
C VAL A 216 -3.79 -10.08 9.59
N LEU A 217 -4.32 -10.93 10.48
CA LEU A 217 -5.62 -10.76 11.14
C LEU A 217 -5.40 -10.57 12.63
N SER A 218 -6.04 -9.57 13.23
CA SER A 218 -6.07 -9.42 14.68
C SER A 218 -7.00 -10.44 15.32
N THR A 219 -6.51 -11.26 16.26
CA THR A 219 -7.33 -12.22 16.99
C THR A 219 -8.19 -11.59 18.09
N ALA A 220 -8.05 -10.31 18.37
CA ALA A 220 -8.93 -9.58 19.29
C ALA A 220 -10.41 -9.72 18.92
N MET A 221 -10.72 -10.09 17.68
CA MET A 221 -12.07 -10.40 17.21
C MET A 221 -12.49 -11.87 17.42
N LEU A 222 -11.56 -12.76 17.73
CA LEU A 222 -11.80 -14.20 17.83
C LEU A 222 -11.87 -14.71 19.28
N SER A 223 -11.47 -13.90 20.25
CA SER A 223 -11.49 -14.28 21.67
C SER A 223 -11.94 -13.12 22.55
N ASP A 224 -12.77 -13.43 23.56
CA ASP A 224 -13.16 -12.51 24.63
C ASP A 224 -12.02 -12.20 25.61
N ASP A 225 -10.82 -12.76 25.39
CA ASP A 225 -9.66 -12.59 26.27
C ASP A 225 -8.82 -11.38 25.82
N ASP A 226 -9.10 -10.24 26.44
CA ASP A 226 -8.54 -8.92 26.15
C ASP A 226 -7.03 -8.79 26.49
N ASN A 227 -6.40 -9.84 27.06
CA ASN A 227 -5.10 -9.68 27.70
C ASN A 227 -3.87 -9.73 26.75
N ARG A 228 -3.98 -10.27 25.54
CA ARG A 228 -2.90 -10.23 24.52
C ARG A 228 -3.47 -10.45 23.13
N PRO A 229 -3.78 -9.40 22.36
CA PRO A 229 -4.15 -9.59 20.96
C PRO A 229 -2.98 -10.26 20.22
N MET A 230 -3.24 -11.44 19.65
CA MET A 230 -2.31 -12.09 18.75
C MET A 230 -2.64 -11.68 17.31
N PHE A 231 -1.63 -11.72 16.44
CA PHE A 231 -1.80 -11.58 15.01
C PHE A 231 -1.53 -12.92 14.36
N VAL A 232 -2.43 -13.33 13.48
CA VAL A 232 -2.32 -14.60 12.75
C VAL A 232 -2.25 -14.33 11.25
N THR A 233 -1.53 -15.18 10.55
CA THR A 233 -1.41 -15.14 9.09
C THR A 233 -2.00 -16.41 8.49
N PRO A 234 -2.43 -16.40 7.22
CA PRO A 234 -2.73 -17.63 6.50
C PRO A 234 -1.52 -18.56 6.43
N ARG A 235 -1.77 -19.86 6.34
CA ARG A 235 -0.71 -20.86 6.13
C ARG A 235 0.09 -20.58 4.85
N GLU A 236 -0.57 -20.04 3.83
CA GLU A 236 -0.04 -19.74 2.51
C GLU A 236 0.54 -18.31 2.43
N ILE A 237 0.96 -17.73 3.54
CA ILE A 237 1.47 -16.35 3.60
C ILE A 237 2.62 -16.08 2.63
N ASP A 238 3.53 -17.05 2.45
CA ASP A 238 4.65 -16.92 1.52
C ASP A 238 4.16 -16.66 0.09
N LYS A 239 3.12 -17.39 -0.33
CA LYS A 239 2.52 -17.23 -1.67
C LYS A 239 1.78 -15.90 -1.81
N ILE A 240 1.08 -15.46 -0.76
CA ILE A 240 0.41 -14.16 -0.73
C ILE A 240 1.44 -13.03 -0.90
N ILE A 241 2.55 -13.09 -0.19
CA ILE A 241 3.62 -12.09 -0.26
C ILE A 241 4.28 -12.10 -1.64
N GLU A 242 4.63 -13.27 -2.17
CA GLU A 242 5.23 -13.39 -3.49
C GLU A 242 4.34 -12.80 -4.58
N GLN A 243 3.08 -13.25 -4.65
CA GLN A 243 2.14 -12.77 -5.66
C GLN A 243 1.75 -11.31 -5.46
N GLY A 244 1.53 -10.89 -4.20
CA GLY A 244 1.19 -9.52 -3.86
C GLY A 244 2.31 -8.54 -4.19
N SER A 245 3.55 -8.90 -3.90
CA SER A 245 4.73 -8.09 -4.22
C SER A 245 4.90 -7.91 -5.72
N ARG A 246 4.76 -9.00 -6.48
CA ARG A 246 4.80 -8.97 -7.94
C ARG A 246 3.66 -8.12 -8.52
N LEU A 247 2.44 -8.29 -8.02
CA LEU A 247 1.28 -7.51 -8.46
C LEU A 247 1.50 -6.01 -8.27
N ILE A 248 1.94 -5.59 -7.07
CA ILE A 248 2.16 -4.17 -6.75
C ILE A 248 3.29 -3.59 -7.60
N GLY A 249 4.45 -4.26 -7.64
CA GLY A 249 5.60 -3.78 -8.43
C GLY A 249 5.26 -3.64 -9.91
N MET A 250 4.56 -4.63 -10.48
CA MET A 250 4.12 -4.59 -11.88
C MET A 250 3.10 -3.48 -12.13
N ALA A 251 2.12 -3.27 -11.23
CA ALA A 251 1.14 -2.20 -11.38
C ALA A 251 1.80 -0.81 -11.32
N ILE A 252 2.81 -0.63 -10.49
CA ILE A 252 3.62 0.59 -10.43
C ILE A 252 4.35 0.79 -11.76
N ASN A 253 5.02 -0.23 -12.28
CA ASN A 253 5.72 -0.13 -13.56
C ASN A 253 4.78 0.23 -14.72
N VAL A 254 3.63 -0.42 -14.82
CA VAL A 254 2.60 -0.11 -15.83
C VAL A 254 2.08 1.32 -15.70
N SER A 255 1.99 1.85 -14.48
CA SER A 255 1.55 3.23 -14.23
C SER A 255 2.54 4.26 -14.79
N PHE A 256 3.83 3.99 -14.68
CA PHE A 256 4.88 4.96 -15.00
C PHE A 256 5.59 4.69 -16.33
N GLN A 257 5.82 3.45 -16.71
CA GLN A 257 6.50 3.08 -17.95
C GLN A 257 5.51 2.77 -19.07
N LYS A 258 4.68 3.76 -19.43
CA LYS A 258 3.54 3.61 -20.36
C LYS A 258 3.91 3.16 -21.77
N HIS A 259 5.20 3.27 -22.14
CA HIS A 259 5.73 2.85 -23.45
C HIS A 259 6.10 1.37 -23.48
N LEU A 260 6.14 0.68 -22.32
CA LEU A 260 6.47 -0.73 -22.20
C LEU A 260 5.21 -1.58 -22.08
N SER A 261 5.19 -2.75 -22.69
CA SER A 261 4.19 -3.77 -22.42
C SER A 261 4.47 -4.50 -21.10
N ILE A 262 3.46 -5.18 -20.55
CA ILE A 262 3.65 -6.03 -19.34
C ILE A 262 4.74 -7.08 -19.58
N THR A 263 4.81 -7.65 -20.79
CA THR A 263 5.82 -8.65 -21.16
C THR A 263 7.23 -8.04 -21.18
N ASP A 264 7.38 -6.81 -21.70
CA ASP A 264 8.67 -6.11 -21.69
C ASP A 264 9.12 -5.84 -20.25
N ILE A 265 8.21 -5.35 -19.40
CA ILE A 265 8.49 -5.09 -17.99
C ILE A 265 8.93 -6.38 -17.27
N LEU A 266 8.20 -7.48 -17.48
CA LEU A 266 8.55 -8.78 -16.87
C LEU A 266 9.95 -9.25 -17.30
N SER A 267 10.36 -8.97 -18.53
CA SER A 267 11.71 -9.33 -19.01
C SER A 267 12.81 -8.50 -18.36
N LEU A 268 12.48 -7.34 -17.79
CA LEU A 268 13.44 -6.41 -17.16
C LEU A 268 13.56 -6.63 -15.64
N VAL A 269 12.49 -7.09 -14.98
CA VAL A 269 12.42 -7.21 -13.51
C VAL A 269 12.14 -8.63 -13.03
N GLY A 270 11.90 -9.59 -13.92
CA GLY A 270 11.54 -10.98 -13.62
C GLY A 270 12.71 -11.91 -13.36
#